data_efb1f06e17ea65e1ee6d4b92c3f50b64
#
_entry.id   efb1f06e17ea65e1ee6d4b92c3f50b64
#
_cell.length_a   1.000
_cell.length_b   1.000
_cell.length_c   1.000
_cell.angle_alpha   90.00
_cell.angle_beta   90.00
_cell.angle_gamma   90.00
#
_symmetry.space_group_name_H-M   'P 1'
#
loop_
_entity.id
_entity.type
_entity.pdbx_description
1 polymer ?
#
loop_
_entity_poly.entity_id
_entity_poly.type
_entity_poly.pdbx_seq_one_letter_code
_entity_poly.pdbx_strand_id
1 'polypeptide(L)'
;MAEATQSVLIQYIIVQRDQVPIGWRILADGRYERTAADNALPTPTEPLDRDRALNWQPTGTITAEQIQVIEKTARDSGFFNLQPRLLINYCKDDPGVAIWTVNVDGQQKRVVVYDPKPKRAAEIDKLKALLTELIGA
;
A
#
# COMPACT_ATOMS: atom_id res chain seq x y z
N MET A 1 27.90 -7.36 -9.45
CA MET A 1 26.70 -7.01 -10.08
C MET A 1 25.55 -6.86 -9.09
N ALA A 2 24.88 -5.80 -9.23
CA ALA A 2 23.80 -5.55 -8.33
C ALA A 2 22.67 -6.52 -8.63
N GLU A 3 22.17 -7.10 -7.60
CA GLU A 3 21.00 -7.89 -7.71
C GLU A 3 19.82 -7.04 -8.10
N ALA A 4 19.07 -7.47 -9.06
CA ALA A 4 17.90 -6.73 -9.47
C ALA A 4 16.92 -6.68 -8.30
N THR A 5 16.63 -5.50 -7.81
CA THR A 5 15.62 -5.33 -6.79
C THR A 5 14.28 -5.62 -7.42
N GLN A 6 13.52 -6.52 -6.83
CA GLN A 6 12.19 -6.82 -7.32
C GLN A 6 11.31 -5.57 -7.22
N SER A 7 10.68 -5.23 -8.32
CA SER A 7 9.73 -4.13 -8.33
C SER A 7 8.50 -4.48 -7.52
N VAL A 8 7.97 -3.49 -6.84
CA VAL A 8 6.71 -3.63 -6.14
C VAL A 8 5.59 -3.50 -7.16
N LEU A 9 4.70 -4.48 -7.21
CA LEU A 9 3.50 -4.38 -8.03
C LEU A 9 2.47 -3.50 -7.33
N ILE A 10 2.19 -3.78 -6.07
CA ILE A 10 1.27 -3.01 -5.27
C ILE A 10 1.71 -3.06 -3.82
N GLN A 11 1.62 -1.93 -3.15
CA GLN A 11 2.01 -1.82 -1.75
C GLN A 11 0.99 -0.95 -1.02
N TYR A 12 0.71 -1.33 0.20
CA TYR A 12 -0.29 -0.67 1.03
C TYR A 12 0.22 -0.67 2.46
N ILE A 13 0.42 0.52 3.02
CA ILE A 13 0.97 0.68 4.36
C ILE A 13 0.08 1.63 5.14
N ILE A 14 -0.29 1.24 6.36
CA ILE A 14 -1.02 2.09 7.27
C ILE A 14 -0.04 2.59 8.32
N VAL A 15 0.04 3.91 8.49
CA VAL A 15 0.92 4.55 9.47
C VAL A 15 0.06 5.37 10.42
N GLN A 16 0.18 5.07 11.70
CA GLN A 16 -0.52 5.81 12.75
C GLN A 16 0.47 6.12 13.85
N ARG A 17 0.28 7.25 14.53
CA ARG A 17 1.17 7.64 15.63
C ARG A 17 1.07 6.59 16.72
N ASP A 18 2.22 6.33 17.34
CA ASP A 18 2.34 5.43 18.49
C ASP A 18 1.95 3.99 18.16
N GLN A 19 1.97 3.64 16.86
CA GLN A 19 1.72 2.26 16.45
C GLN A 19 2.73 1.85 15.41
N VAL A 20 3.11 0.57 15.45
CA VAL A 20 4.00 0.00 14.46
C VAL A 20 3.28 0.04 13.09
N PRO A 21 3.96 0.50 12.04
CA PRO A 21 3.34 0.50 10.71
C PRO A 21 2.92 -0.90 10.29
N ILE A 22 1.76 -1.01 9.67
CA ILE A 22 1.22 -2.27 9.20
C ILE A 22 1.01 -2.17 7.70
N GLY A 23 1.50 -3.14 6.97
CA GLY A 23 1.29 -3.12 5.54
C GLY A 23 1.58 -4.43 4.85
N TRP A 24 1.26 -4.46 3.59
CA TRP A 24 1.46 -5.60 2.71
C TRP A 24 2.00 -5.10 1.39
N ARG A 25 2.79 -5.92 0.74
CA ARG A 25 3.22 -5.63 -0.61
C ARG A 25 3.29 -6.91 -1.42
N ILE A 26 3.01 -6.78 -2.71
CA ILE A 26 3.15 -7.86 -3.65
C ILE A 26 4.20 -7.41 -4.65
N LEU A 27 5.20 -8.26 -4.86
CA LEU A 27 6.28 -7.97 -5.79
C LEU A 27 5.89 -8.40 -7.19
N ALA A 28 6.61 -7.90 -8.18
CA ALA A 28 6.28 -8.16 -9.58
C ALA A 28 6.29 -9.64 -9.94
N ASP A 29 7.04 -10.45 -9.21
CA ASP A 29 7.12 -11.90 -9.46
C ASP A 29 6.07 -12.69 -8.70
N GLY A 30 5.19 -12.04 -7.95
CA GLY A 30 4.11 -12.71 -7.23
C GLY A 30 4.38 -13.00 -5.78
N ARG A 31 5.60 -12.84 -5.30
CA ARG A 31 5.86 -13.00 -3.87
C ARG A 31 5.18 -11.86 -3.13
N TYR A 32 4.59 -12.16 -1.98
CA TYR A 32 4.03 -11.10 -1.17
C TYR A 32 4.59 -11.16 0.25
N GLU A 33 4.62 -10.00 0.88
CA GLU A 33 5.26 -9.80 2.16
C GLU A 33 4.39 -8.93 3.04
N ARG A 34 4.61 -9.07 4.33
CA ARG A 34 3.92 -8.29 5.34
C ARG A 34 4.98 -7.56 6.17
N THR A 35 4.65 -6.40 6.70
CA THR A 35 5.57 -5.69 7.58
C THR A 35 5.85 -6.51 8.83
N ALA A 36 7.11 -6.50 9.25
CA ALA A 36 7.51 -7.18 10.47
C ALA A 36 7.03 -6.41 11.70
N ALA A 37 6.78 -7.14 12.78
CA ALA A 37 6.30 -6.54 14.01
C ALA A 37 7.37 -5.70 14.73
N ASP A 38 8.63 -5.86 14.36
CA ASP A 38 9.74 -5.16 15.01
C ASP A 38 10.09 -3.82 14.36
N ASN A 39 9.26 -3.34 13.44
CA ASN A 39 9.47 -2.02 12.87
C ASN A 39 9.33 -0.94 13.94
N ALA A 40 10.13 0.12 13.77
CA ALA A 40 10.10 1.22 14.72
C ALA A 40 8.80 2.01 14.63
N LEU A 41 8.40 2.60 15.74
CA LEU A 41 7.25 3.49 15.77
C LEU A 41 7.57 4.78 15.04
N PRO A 42 6.57 5.44 14.42
CA PRO A 42 6.78 6.76 13.85
C PRO A 42 7.13 7.76 14.96
N THR A 43 8.04 8.68 14.67
CA THR A 43 8.38 9.71 15.63
C THR A 43 7.40 10.86 15.53
N PRO A 44 7.18 11.61 16.63
CA PRO A 44 6.24 12.74 16.58
C PRO A 44 6.62 13.84 15.58
N THR A 45 7.90 13.96 15.27
CA THR A 45 8.38 15.00 14.37
C THR A 45 8.41 14.56 12.90
N GLU A 46 8.16 13.27 12.65
CA GLU A 46 8.25 12.71 11.31
C GLU A 46 6.88 12.80 10.63
N PRO A 47 6.80 13.33 9.40
CA PRO A 47 5.54 13.31 8.67
C PRO A 47 5.07 11.86 8.48
N LEU A 48 3.79 11.63 8.77
CA LEU A 48 3.26 10.27 8.70
C LEU A 48 3.20 9.71 7.29
N ASP A 49 3.13 10.59 6.29
CA ASP A 49 3.09 10.15 4.90
C ASP A 49 4.46 10.02 4.25
N ARG A 50 5.53 10.16 5.05
CA ARG A 50 6.88 10.02 4.51
C ARG A 50 7.23 8.55 4.35
N ASP A 51 7.85 8.24 3.23
CA ASP A 51 8.37 6.89 3.01
C ASP A 51 9.52 6.63 3.96
N ARG A 52 9.56 5.45 4.50
CA ARG A 52 10.64 5.02 5.36
C ARG A 52 10.96 3.58 5.05
N ALA A 53 12.18 3.20 5.33
CA ALA A 53 12.60 1.81 5.18
C ALA A 53 11.90 0.97 6.24
N LEU A 54 11.26 -0.08 5.81
CA LEU A 54 10.57 -1.01 6.70
C LEU A 54 11.18 -2.40 6.55
N ASN A 55 11.09 -3.16 7.61
CA ASN A 55 11.44 -4.57 7.56
C ASN A 55 10.20 -5.35 7.12
N TRP A 56 10.39 -6.25 6.18
CA TRP A 56 9.32 -7.05 5.61
C TRP A 56 9.58 -8.52 5.84
N GLN A 57 8.51 -9.27 6.01
CA GLN A 57 8.58 -10.72 6.17
C GLN A 57 7.91 -11.39 4.98
N PRO A 58 8.60 -12.31 4.31
CA PRO A 58 7.96 -13.10 3.26
C PRO A 58 6.78 -13.87 3.83
N THR A 59 5.66 -13.83 3.13
CA THR A 59 4.42 -14.45 3.60
C THR A 59 3.92 -15.51 2.65
N GLY A 60 4.03 -15.30 1.34
CA GLY A 60 3.58 -16.29 0.38
C GLY A 60 3.77 -15.81 -1.05
N THR A 61 3.09 -16.48 -1.96
CA THR A 61 3.13 -16.14 -3.38
C THR A 61 1.73 -16.20 -3.96
N ILE A 62 1.53 -15.45 -5.03
CA ILE A 62 0.30 -15.53 -5.83
C ILE A 62 0.68 -15.98 -7.23
N THR A 63 -0.31 -16.39 -7.99
CA THR A 63 -0.09 -16.91 -9.35
C THR A 63 0.04 -15.79 -10.36
N ALA A 64 0.57 -16.10 -11.53
CA ALA A 64 0.64 -15.14 -12.62
C ALA A 64 -0.74 -14.63 -13.01
N GLU A 65 -1.74 -15.49 -12.96
CA GLU A 65 -3.11 -15.08 -13.26
C GLU A 65 -3.64 -14.09 -12.24
N GLN A 66 -3.31 -14.29 -10.97
CA GLN A 66 -3.70 -13.35 -9.92
C GLN A 66 -2.99 -12.01 -10.08
N ILE A 67 -1.74 -12.03 -10.52
CA ILE A 67 -1.03 -10.79 -10.83
C ILE A 67 -1.77 -10.02 -11.91
N GLN A 68 -2.21 -10.71 -12.96
CA GLN A 68 -2.95 -10.07 -14.04
C GLN A 68 -4.26 -9.45 -13.55
N VAL A 69 -4.94 -10.11 -12.62
CA VAL A 69 -6.16 -9.56 -12.03
C VAL A 69 -5.87 -8.27 -11.28
N ILE A 70 -4.77 -8.23 -10.54
CA ILE A 70 -4.38 -7.01 -9.82
C ILE A 70 -4.09 -5.88 -10.82
N GLU A 71 -3.33 -6.18 -11.87
CA GLU A 71 -2.99 -5.18 -12.87
C GLU A 71 -4.23 -4.64 -13.55
N LYS A 72 -5.14 -5.52 -13.93
CA LYS A 72 -6.38 -5.10 -14.58
C LYS A 72 -7.23 -4.26 -13.64
N THR A 73 -7.37 -4.68 -12.40
CA THR A 73 -8.16 -3.93 -11.42
C THR A 73 -7.55 -2.55 -11.18
N ALA A 74 -6.23 -2.45 -11.09
CA ALA A 74 -5.57 -1.16 -10.90
C ALA A 74 -5.82 -0.24 -12.10
N ARG A 75 -5.76 -0.78 -13.32
CA ARG A 75 -6.03 0.03 -14.51
C ARG A 75 -7.49 0.48 -14.58
N ASP A 76 -8.41 -0.45 -14.28
CA ASP A 76 -9.84 -0.20 -14.49
C ASP A 76 -10.50 0.55 -13.35
N SER A 77 -9.87 0.58 -12.17
CA SER A 77 -10.46 1.20 -10.99
C SER A 77 -10.43 2.72 -11.01
N GLY A 78 -9.55 3.30 -11.83
CA GLY A 78 -9.34 4.74 -11.82
C GLY A 78 -8.25 5.17 -10.84
N PHE A 79 -7.52 4.23 -10.25
CA PHE A 79 -6.49 4.55 -9.26
C PHE A 79 -5.47 5.55 -9.81
N PHE A 80 -5.05 5.38 -11.07
CA PHE A 80 -4.01 6.23 -11.65
C PHE A 80 -4.50 7.66 -11.92
N ASN A 81 -5.79 7.91 -11.80
CA ASN A 81 -6.37 9.25 -11.97
C ASN A 81 -6.63 9.95 -10.66
N LEU A 82 -6.31 9.32 -9.53
CA LEU A 82 -6.55 9.93 -8.24
C LEU A 82 -5.53 11.03 -7.96
N GLN A 83 -5.93 11.99 -7.14
CA GLN A 83 -4.99 12.97 -6.62
C GLN A 83 -3.96 12.26 -5.74
N PRO A 84 -2.71 12.76 -5.69
CA PRO A 84 -1.68 12.12 -4.86
C PRO A 84 -2.02 12.10 -3.38
N ARG A 85 -2.87 13.01 -2.92
CA ARG A 85 -3.28 13.07 -1.52
C ARG A 85 -4.79 13.20 -1.46
N LEU A 86 -5.39 12.32 -0.67
CA LEU A 86 -6.84 12.33 -0.46
C LEU A 86 -7.12 12.66 0.99
N LEU A 87 -7.81 13.76 1.23
CA LEU A 87 -8.15 14.22 2.58
C LEU A 87 -9.58 13.84 2.93
N ILE A 88 -9.82 12.55 3.01
CA ILE A 88 -11.16 12.02 3.28
C ILE A 88 -11.35 11.96 4.79
N ASN A 89 -12.35 12.69 5.29
CA ASN A 89 -12.65 12.73 6.73
C ASN A 89 -11.42 13.08 7.57
N TYR A 90 -10.57 13.98 7.07
CA TYR A 90 -9.35 14.34 7.78
C TYR A 90 -9.66 14.86 9.18
N CYS A 91 -8.98 14.33 10.19
CA CYS A 91 -9.14 14.75 11.56
C CYS A 91 -7.77 15.09 12.13
N LYS A 92 -7.65 16.28 12.71
CA LYS A 92 -6.36 16.72 13.26
C LYS A 92 -5.88 15.83 14.38
N ASP A 93 -6.81 15.25 15.13
CA ASP A 93 -6.47 14.47 16.31
C ASP A 93 -6.15 13.02 15.99
N ASP A 94 -6.38 12.60 14.75
CA ASP A 94 -6.11 11.22 14.35
C ASP A 94 -5.41 11.23 13.00
N PRO A 95 -4.12 11.51 12.98
CA PRO A 95 -3.40 11.70 11.74
C PRO A 95 -2.96 10.41 11.06
N GLY A 96 -3.70 9.34 11.23
CA GLY A 96 -3.39 8.10 10.53
C GLY A 96 -3.47 8.28 9.03
N VAL A 97 -2.58 7.60 8.30
CA VAL A 97 -2.59 7.64 6.84
C VAL A 97 -2.44 6.24 6.27
N ALA A 98 -3.00 6.03 5.09
CA ALA A 98 -2.75 4.83 4.30
C ALA A 98 -2.01 5.25 3.05
N ILE A 99 -0.89 4.60 2.78
CA ILE A 99 -0.04 4.94 1.64
C ILE A 99 -0.11 3.80 0.64
N TRP A 100 -0.61 4.11 -0.55
CA TRP A 100 -0.75 3.14 -1.63
C TRP A 100 0.26 3.42 -2.71
N THR A 101 0.95 2.39 -3.16
CA THR A 101 1.86 2.48 -4.30
C THR A 101 1.51 1.37 -5.26
N VAL A 102 1.29 1.71 -6.52
CA VAL A 102 0.94 0.76 -7.57
C VAL A 102 1.83 1.00 -8.77
N ASN A 103 2.36 -0.07 -9.32
CA ASN A 103 3.28 -0.06 -10.45
C ASN A 103 2.73 -0.99 -11.52
N VAL A 104 2.16 -0.42 -12.56
CA VAL A 104 1.55 -1.21 -13.64
C VAL A 104 1.91 -0.59 -14.97
N ASP A 105 2.33 -1.41 -15.92
CA ASP A 105 2.65 -0.96 -17.28
C ASP A 105 3.70 0.14 -17.31
N GLY A 106 4.65 0.07 -16.41
CA GLY A 106 5.71 1.07 -16.34
C GLY A 106 5.30 2.36 -15.67
N GLN A 107 4.05 2.48 -15.24
CA GLN A 107 3.58 3.64 -14.48
C GLN A 107 3.58 3.36 -13.00
N GLN A 108 4.14 4.28 -12.24
CA GLN A 108 4.10 4.19 -10.79
C GLN A 108 3.23 5.31 -10.24
N LYS A 109 2.34 4.98 -9.35
CA LYS A 109 1.47 5.95 -8.72
C LYS A 109 1.45 5.73 -7.22
N ARG A 110 1.64 6.79 -6.48
CA ARG A 110 1.55 6.77 -5.01
C ARG A 110 0.40 7.68 -4.61
N VAL A 111 -0.48 7.16 -3.78
CA VAL A 111 -1.62 7.92 -3.25
C VAL A 111 -1.61 7.80 -1.74
N VAL A 112 -1.65 8.93 -1.05
CA VAL A 112 -1.73 8.99 0.40
C VAL A 112 -3.14 9.35 0.80
N VAL A 113 -3.78 8.47 1.58
CA VAL A 113 -5.14 8.70 2.05
C VAL A 113 -5.07 9.06 3.52
N TYR A 114 -5.45 10.29 3.85
CA TYR A 114 -5.48 10.76 5.22
C TYR A 114 -6.81 10.32 5.84
N ASP A 115 -6.73 9.78 7.05
CA ASP A 115 -7.87 9.21 7.76
C ASP A 115 -8.54 8.11 6.94
N PRO A 116 -7.91 6.94 6.86
CA PRO A 116 -8.35 5.87 5.95
C PRO A 116 -9.65 5.18 6.35
N LYS A 117 -10.36 5.66 7.34
CA LYS A 117 -11.65 5.10 7.77
C LYS A 117 -12.75 6.00 7.27
N PRO A 118 -13.93 5.47 7.32
CA PRO A 118 -14.41 4.32 6.58
C PRO A 118 -14.81 4.74 5.17
N LYS A 119 -14.78 6.04 4.87
CA LYS A 119 -15.18 6.56 3.57
C LYS A 119 -13.96 6.78 2.70
N ARG A 120 -13.46 5.70 2.14
CA ARG A 120 -12.37 5.79 1.18
C ARG A 120 -12.93 6.03 -0.20
N ALA A 121 -12.05 6.37 -1.12
CA ALA A 121 -12.43 6.47 -2.52
C ALA A 121 -12.78 5.08 -3.05
N ALA A 122 -13.76 5.00 -3.94
CA ALA A 122 -14.18 3.72 -4.52
C ALA A 122 -13.02 3.03 -5.22
N GLU A 123 -12.13 3.79 -5.84
CA GLU A 123 -10.95 3.26 -6.51
C GLU A 123 -10.04 2.51 -5.55
N ILE A 124 -9.89 3.06 -4.35
CA ILE A 124 -9.08 2.44 -3.30
C ILE A 124 -9.80 1.21 -2.76
N ASP A 125 -11.12 1.30 -2.56
CA ASP A 125 -11.88 0.20 -1.98
C ASP A 125 -11.86 -1.03 -2.86
N LYS A 126 -11.86 -0.87 -4.16
CA LYS A 126 -11.77 -2.00 -5.08
C LYS A 126 -10.44 -2.73 -4.93
N LEU A 127 -9.35 -1.98 -4.84
CA LEU A 127 -8.03 -2.58 -4.65
C LEU A 127 -7.92 -3.25 -3.29
N LYS A 128 -8.44 -2.61 -2.25
CA LYS A 128 -8.38 -3.18 -0.90
C LYS A 128 -9.15 -4.49 -0.83
N ALA A 129 -10.35 -4.52 -1.42
CA ALA A 129 -11.16 -5.74 -1.43
C ALA A 129 -10.44 -6.88 -2.14
N LEU A 130 -9.80 -6.57 -3.26
CA LEU A 130 -9.05 -7.58 -3.99
C LEU A 130 -7.88 -8.11 -3.19
N LEU A 131 -7.12 -7.25 -2.54
CA LEU A 131 -5.99 -7.69 -1.71
C LEU A 131 -6.47 -8.53 -0.54
N THR A 132 -7.60 -8.17 0.06
CA THR A 132 -8.17 -8.96 1.14
C THR A 132 -8.50 -10.37 0.65
N GLU A 133 -9.06 -10.48 -0.54
CA GLU A 133 -9.41 -11.77 -1.11
C GLU A 133 -8.19 -12.61 -1.44
N LEU A 134 -7.17 -11.99 -2.01
CA LEU A 134 -6.00 -12.72 -2.50
C LEU A 134 -4.98 -13.06 -1.42
N ILE A 135 -4.74 -12.15 -0.48
CA ILE A 135 -3.67 -12.34 0.50
C ILE A 135 -4.12 -12.04 1.94
N GLY A 136 -5.39 -11.77 2.16
CA GLY A 136 -5.88 -11.50 3.51
C GLY A 136 -5.48 -10.14 4.06
N ALA A 137 -5.11 -9.23 3.19
CA ALA A 137 -4.67 -7.90 3.61
C ALA A 137 -5.78 -7.05 4.22
#